data_15d34066e3b6bcc991438aedf709ee9b
#
_entry.id   15d34066e3b6bcc991438aedf709ee9b
#
_cell.length_a   1.000
_cell.length_b   1.000
_cell.length_c   1.000
_cell.angle_alpha   90.00
_cell.angle_beta   90.00
_cell.angle_gamma   90.00
#
_symmetry.space_group_name_H-M   'P 1'
#
loop_
_entity.id
_entity.type
_entity.pdbx_description
1 polymer ?
#
loop_
_entity_poly.entity_id
_entity_poly.type
_entity_poly.pdbx_seq_one_letter_code
_entity_poly.pdbx_strand_id
1 'polypeptide(L)'
;MLVGAGMFVLCSCTSQGSQQKEVVTDSVSVSQVDPVIETIMSRRSIRKYKPKAVEREKMQTIVECGINAPNGMNKQSWEVRVVDNPEFINGLTEIFKKENPKAAERLGFQNMFNNAPTVVFIANDPAYDMSQIDCGLLGENMILSAWSMGIGSCCLGGPVRFMKSPAAVEYMKKLGFSEGYELLYAIAFGYPDEMPAAKPREVSKVKFVD
;
A
#
# COMPACT_ATOMS: atom_id res chain seq x y z
N MET A 1 -91.20 -10.44 4.45
CA MET A 1 -91.88 -11.75 4.34
C MET A 1 -90.86 -12.84 4.29
N LEU A 2 -90.93 -13.81 5.19
CA LEU A 2 -90.25 -15.14 5.30
C LEU A 2 -88.69 -15.08 5.49
N VAL A 3 -88.21 -15.20 6.62
CA VAL A 3 -87.87 -16.24 7.62
C VAL A 3 -87.39 -17.57 6.96
N GLY A 4 -86.19 -17.90 7.20
CA GLY A 4 -85.56 -19.19 6.90
C GLY A 4 -84.33 -19.43 7.85
N ALA A 5 -84.67 -20.15 8.94
CA ALA A 5 -83.68 -20.62 9.92
C ALA A 5 -82.90 -21.81 9.37
N GLY A 6 -81.63 -21.91 9.61
CA GLY A 6 -80.76 -23.02 9.21
C GLY A 6 -79.70 -23.31 10.24
N MET A 7 -79.77 -24.44 10.81
CA MET A 7 -79.21 -25.12 11.92
C MET A 7 -77.70 -25.17 12.04
N PHE A 8 -77.21 -24.91 13.25
CA PHE A 8 -75.84 -25.14 13.65
C PHE A 8 -75.51 -26.64 13.77
N VAL A 9 -74.42 -27.06 13.15
CA VAL A 9 -73.75 -28.31 13.49
C VAL A 9 -72.29 -27.96 13.93
N LEU A 10 -72.05 -28.10 15.21
CA LEU A 10 -70.75 -28.09 15.81
C LEU A 10 -70.03 -29.41 15.50
N CYS A 11 -69.00 -29.39 14.73
CA CYS A 11 -68.09 -30.49 14.59
C CYS A 11 -66.77 -30.13 15.27
N SER A 12 -66.50 -30.75 16.40
CA SER A 12 -65.29 -30.60 17.20
C SER A 12 -64.24 -31.54 16.59
N CYS A 13 -63.22 -30.98 15.94
CA CYS A 13 -62.03 -31.73 15.55
C CYS A 13 -60.86 -31.29 16.39
N THR A 14 -60.40 -32.12 17.24
CA THR A 14 -59.10 -32.06 17.94
C THR A 14 -57.97 -32.22 16.95
N SER A 15 -57.22 -31.15 16.68
CA SER A 15 -55.97 -31.20 15.92
C SER A 15 -54.79 -31.35 16.89
N GLN A 16 -54.15 -32.52 16.80
CA GLN A 16 -52.83 -32.76 17.41
C GLN A 16 -51.84 -31.74 16.89
N GLY A 17 -51.19 -30.99 17.79
CA GLY A 17 -50.09 -30.09 17.48
C GLY A 17 -48.86 -30.89 17.09
N SER A 18 -48.49 -30.83 15.84
CA SER A 18 -47.14 -31.15 15.38
C SER A 18 -46.21 -29.98 15.72
N GLN A 19 -45.37 -30.13 16.73
CA GLN A 19 -44.25 -29.26 17.00
C GLN A 19 -43.26 -29.37 15.82
N GLN A 20 -43.24 -28.40 14.93
CA GLN A 20 -42.13 -28.18 14.03
C GLN A 20 -40.94 -27.71 14.88
N LYS A 21 -39.93 -28.58 15.02
CA LYS A 21 -38.61 -28.16 15.46
C LYS A 21 -38.05 -27.17 14.41
N GLU A 22 -37.99 -25.89 14.76
CA GLU A 22 -37.14 -24.95 14.07
C GLU A 22 -35.69 -25.47 14.12
N VAL A 23 -35.16 -25.87 13.00
CA VAL A 23 -33.76 -26.13 12.82
C VAL A 23 -33.10 -24.74 12.76
N VAL A 24 -32.62 -24.28 13.91
CA VAL A 24 -31.68 -23.15 13.96
C VAL A 24 -30.41 -23.59 13.24
N THR A 25 -30.31 -23.27 11.97
CA THR A 25 -29.05 -23.34 11.27
C THR A 25 -28.18 -22.22 11.85
N ASP A 26 -27.33 -22.57 12.79
CA ASP A 26 -26.19 -21.74 13.14
C ASP A 26 -25.39 -21.48 11.84
N SER A 27 -25.69 -20.34 11.22
CA SER A 27 -24.81 -19.78 10.22
C SER A 27 -23.50 -19.43 10.93
N VAL A 28 -22.50 -20.31 10.79
CA VAL A 28 -21.12 -20.01 11.18
C VAL A 28 -20.78 -18.72 10.46
N SER A 29 -20.82 -17.59 11.18
CA SER A 29 -20.32 -16.32 10.69
C SER A 29 -18.82 -16.51 10.45
N VAL A 30 -18.43 -16.67 9.20
CA VAL A 30 -17.03 -16.51 8.81
C VAL A 30 -16.66 -15.11 9.29
N SER A 31 -15.84 -15.01 10.32
CA SER A 31 -15.35 -13.74 10.84
C SER A 31 -14.65 -13.05 9.70
N GLN A 32 -15.30 -12.04 9.13
CA GLN A 32 -14.75 -11.24 8.04
C GLN A 32 -13.54 -10.52 8.61
N VAL A 33 -12.36 -10.85 8.11
CA VAL A 33 -11.12 -10.17 8.52
C VAL A 33 -11.26 -8.70 8.16
N ASP A 34 -10.94 -7.82 9.10
CA ASP A 34 -10.97 -6.37 8.87
C ASP A 34 -10.10 -6.02 7.65
N PRO A 35 -10.62 -5.26 6.67
CA PRO A 35 -9.91 -4.95 5.44
C PRO A 35 -8.56 -4.24 5.66
N VAL A 36 -8.44 -3.45 6.73
CA VAL A 36 -7.18 -2.79 7.09
C VAL A 36 -6.15 -3.82 7.56
N ILE A 37 -6.57 -4.74 8.43
CA ILE A 37 -5.72 -5.82 8.91
C ILE A 37 -5.29 -6.72 7.75
N GLU A 38 -6.21 -7.08 6.87
CA GLU A 38 -5.92 -7.87 5.68
C GLU A 38 -4.88 -7.18 4.78
N THR A 39 -5.04 -5.89 4.51
CA THR A 39 -4.11 -5.09 3.73
C THR A 39 -2.71 -5.11 4.34
N ILE A 40 -2.60 -4.87 5.65
CA ILE A 40 -1.33 -4.88 6.38
C ILE A 40 -0.66 -6.26 6.30
N MET A 41 -1.42 -7.33 6.55
CA MET A 41 -0.89 -8.69 6.63
C MET A 41 -0.57 -9.28 5.26
N SER A 42 -1.30 -8.90 4.21
CA SER A 42 -1.11 -9.41 2.85
C SER A 42 -0.07 -8.64 2.04
N ARG A 43 0.22 -7.37 2.38
CA ARG A 43 1.18 -6.55 1.63
C ARG A 43 2.57 -7.20 1.54
N ARG A 44 3.17 -7.07 0.36
CA ARG A 44 4.52 -7.56 0.08
C ARG A 44 5.38 -6.47 -0.58
N SER A 45 6.70 -6.54 -0.40
CA SER A 45 7.65 -5.74 -1.18
C SER A 45 7.80 -6.35 -2.55
N ILE A 46 7.26 -5.68 -3.56
CA ILE A 46 7.27 -6.11 -4.96
C ILE A 46 8.52 -5.55 -5.66
N ARG A 47 9.22 -6.39 -6.40
CA ARG A 47 10.46 -6.04 -7.14
C ARG A 47 10.42 -6.43 -8.60
N LYS A 48 9.27 -6.96 -9.07
CA LYS A 48 8.97 -7.18 -10.47
C LYS A 48 7.61 -6.56 -10.79
N TYR A 49 7.57 -5.79 -11.83
CA TYR A 49 6.39 -5.01 -12.21
C TYR A 49 6.02 -5.30 -13.66
N LYS A 50 4.73 -5.29 -13.94
CA LYS A 50 4.21 -5.33 -15.29
C LYS A 50 4.62 -4.05 -16.04
N PRO A 51 4.85 -4.10 -17.35
CA PRO A 51 5.18 -2.92 -18.17
C PRO A 51 3.93 -2.05 -18.40
N LYS A 52 3.31 -1.60 -17.31
CA LYS A 52 2.10 -0.78 -17.31
C LYS A 52 2.32 0.38 -16.35
N ALA A 53 2.13 1.61 -16.85
CA ALA A 53 2.16 2.79 -16.00
C ALA A 53 1.05 2.75 -14.94
N VAL A 54 1.33 3.33 -13.77
CA VAL A 54 0.29 3.58 -12.77
C VAL A 54 -0.44 4.86 -13.17
N GLU A 55 -1.76 4.81 -13.17
CA GLU A 55 -2.60 5.95 -13.52
C GLU A 55 -2.34 7.11 -12.52
N ARG A 56 -2.24 8.34 -13.05
CA ARG A 56 -1.88 9.51 -12.23
C ARG A 56 -2.88 9.77 -11.11
N GLU A 57 -4.15 9.53 -11.35
CA GLU A 57 -5.22 9.66 -10.36
C GLU A 57 -5.04 8.70 -9.17
N LYS A 58 -4.58 7.48 -9.45
CA LYS A 58 -4.24 6.53 -8.38
C LYS A 58 -3.02 6.98 -7.59
N MET A 59 -2.00 7.50 -8.28
CA MET A 59 -0.83 8.05 -7.60
C MET A 59 -1.17 9.28 -6.74
N GLN A 60 -2.08 10.13 -7.20
CA GLN A 60 -2.61 11.24 -6.40
C GLN A 60 -3.28 10.73 -5.12
N THR A 61 -4.18 9.76 -5.22
CA THR A 61 -4.83 9.14 -4.06
C THR A 61 -3.79 8.52 -3.10
N ILE A 62 -2.77 7.83 -3.62
CA ILE A 62 -1.69 7.26 -2.81
C ILE A 62 -0.93 8.35 -2.05
N VAL A 63 -0.60 9.45 -2.71
CA VAL A 63 0.10 10.58 -2.07
C VAL A 63 -0.79 11.26 -1.04
N GLU A 64 -2.06 11.46 -1.33
CA GLU A 64 -3.05 12.00 -0.39
C GLU A 64 -3.16 11.15 0.87
N CYS A 65 -3.22 9.81 0.74
CA CYS A 65 -3.16 8.90 1.89
C CYS A 65 -1.85 9.08 2.66
N GLY A 66 -0.74 9.25 1.96
CA GLY A 66 0.58 9.49 2.57
C GLY A 66 0.59 10.74 3.43
N ILE A 67 0.22 11.88 2.89
CA ILE A 67 0.26 13.18 3.61
C ILE A 67 -0.75 13.26 4.76
N ASN A 68 -1.74 12.36 4.80
CA ASN A 68 -2.66 12.21 5.94
C ASN A 68 -2.06 11.40 7.10
N ALA A 69 -0.81 10.92 6.99
CA ALA A 69 -0.14 10.29 8.11
C ALA A 69 0.07 11.27 9.28
N PRO A 70 0.01 10.79 10.54
CA PRO A 70 0.35 11.61 11.67
C PRO A 70 1.79 12.09 11.57
N ASN A 71 2.05 13.32 12.01
CA ASN A 71 3.38 13.89 12.05
C ASN A 71 3.54 14.81 13.26
N GLY A 72 4.76 14.93 13.77
CA GLY A 72 5.03 15.65 15.00
C GLY A 72 4.67 17.13 14.90
N MET A 73 3.78 17.61 15.79
CA MET A 73 3.31 18.99 15.87
C MET A 73 2.75 19.56 14.56
N ASN A 74 2.30 18.71 13.66
CA ASN A 74 1.88 19.06 12.30
C ASN A 74 2.95 19.85 11.51
N LYS A 75 4.22 19.54 11.75
CA LYS A 75 5.34 20.23 11.06
C LYS A 75 5.47 19.88 9.59
N GLN A 76 4.94 18.71 9.20
CA GLN A 76 4.99 18.24 7.81
C GLN A 76 6.42 18.34 7.25
N SER A 77 7.38 17.85 8.04
CA SER A 77 8.83 17.94 7.82
C SER A 77 9.33 16.99 6.73
N TRP A 78 8.54 16.83 5.68
CA TRP A 78 8.80 15.97 4.54
C TRP A 78 8.50 16.71 3.22
N GLU A 79 9.20 16.33 2.18
CA GLU A 79 8.87 16.67 0.80
C GLU A 79 8.78 15.41 -0.06
N VAL A 80 7.80 15.39 -0.97
CA VAL A 80 7.52 14.25 -1.83
C VAL A 80 7.66 14.66 -3.29
N ARG A 81 8.35 13.86 -4.10
CA ARG A 81 8.43 14.02 -5.56
C ARG A 81 8.03 12.72 -6.23
N VAL A 82 6.98 12.77 -7.01
CA VAL A 82 6.50 11.64 -7.82
C VAL A 82 7.11 11.77 -9.21
N VAL A 83 7.82 10.74 -9.63
CA VAL A 83 8.45 10.67 -10.95
C VAL A 83 7.86 9.47 -11.71
N ASP A 84 7.03 9.77 -12.69
CA ASP A 84 6.45 8.84 -13.66
C ASP A 84 6.94 9.13 -15.09
N ASN A 85 7.90 10.04 -15.23
CA ASN A 85 8.52 10.40 -16.50
C ASN A 85 9.59 9.38 -16.90
N PRO A 86 9.41 8.60 -17.99
CA PRO A 86 10.39 7.63 -18.44
C PRO A 86 11.74 8.26 -18.81
N GLU A 87 11.78 9.49 -19.32
CA GLU A 87 13.02 10.17 -19.67
C GLU A 87 13.89 10.43 -18.45
N PHE A 88 13.27 10.85 -17.34
CA PHE A 88 13.97 11.02 -16.07
C PHE A 88 14.55 9.70 -15.57
N ILE A 89 13.69 8.66 -15.49
CA ILE A 89 14.06 7.33 -14.97
C ILE A 89 15.15 6.69 -15.83
N ASN A 90 15.00 6.73 -17.15
CA ASN A 90 15.96 6.14 -18.09
C ASN A 90 17.27 6.91 -18.12
N GLY A 91 17.21 8.24 -18.17
CA GLY A 91 18.42 9.06 -18.21
C GLY A 91 19.28 8.90 -16.94
N LEU A 92 18.66 8.85 -15.76
CA LEU A 92 19.35 8.56 -14.51
C LEU A 92 19.92 7.14 -14.52
N THR A 93 19.18 6.17 -15.07
CA THR A 93 19.62 4.78 -15.18
C THR A 93 20.83 4.63 -16.09
N GLU A 94 20.92 5.39 -17.20
CA GLU A 94 22.08 5.36 -18.08
C GLU A 94 23.36 5.86 -17.36
N ILE A 95 23.23 6.86 -16.49
CA ILE A 95 24.35 7.29 -15.65
C ILE A 95 24.72 6.19 -14.65
N PHE A 96 23.70 5.57 -14.02
CA PHE A 96 23.93 4.46 -13.11
C PHE A 96 24.66 3.29 -13.75
N LYS A 97 24.32 2.93 -14.99
CA LYS A 97 24.97 1.84 -15.75
C LYS A 97 26.45 2.13 -15.99
N LYS A 98 26.81 3.38 -16.33
CA LYS A 98 28.20 3.80 -16.55
C LYS A 98 29.04 3.63 -15.27
N GLU A 99 28.48 4.04 -14.13
CA GLU A 99 29.17 3.93 -12.83
C GLU A 99 29.15 2.48 -12.25
N ASN A 100 28.20 1.66 -12.69
CA ASN A 100 27.97 0.31 -12.16
C ASN A 100 27.76 -0.72 -13.28
N PRO A 101 28.73 -0.97 -14.16
CA PRO A 101 28.55 -1.85 -15.33
C PRO A 101 28.11 -3.27 -14.97
N LYS A 102 28.65 -3.84 -13.89
CA LYS A 102 28.24 -5.17 -13.41
C LYS A 102 26.76 -5.24 -13.01
N ALA A 103 26.19 -4.16 -12.51
CA ALA A 103 24.76 -4.13 -12.19
C ALA A 103 23.90 -4.05 -13.44
N ALA A 104 24.38 -3.39 -14.48
CA ALA A 104 23.71 -3.28 -15.77
C ALA A 104 23.64 -4.62 -16.55
N GLU A 105 24.59 -5.52 -16.32
CA GLU A 105 24.66 -6.85 -16.96
C GLU A 105 23.65 -7.86 -16.39
N ARG A 106 22.92 -7.52 -15.33
CA ARG A 106 21.93 -8.43 -14.75
C ARG A 106 20.80 -8.70 -15.73
N LEU A 107 20.48 -9.98 -15.90
CA LEU A 107 19.36 -10.40 -16.75
C LEU A 107 18.06 -9.69 -16.33
N GLY A 108 17.39 -9.07 -17.32
CA GLY A 108 16.14 -8.33 -17.09
C GLY A 108 16.28 -6.96 -16.44
N PHE A 109 17.51 -6.45 -16.28
CA PHE A 109 17.72 -5.08 -15.79
C PHE A 109 17.28 -4.05 -16.85
N GLN A 110 16.29 -3.24 -16.52
CA GLN A 110 15.83 -2.13 -17.35
C GLN A 110 16.14 -0.78 -16.69
N ASN A 111 15.82 -0.64 -15.40
CA ASN A 111 16.17 0.55 -14.63
C ASN A 111 16.59 0.22 -13.19
N MET A 112 17.26 1.16 -12.55
CA MET A 112 17.81 1.00 -11.21
C MET A 112 16.76 0.93 -10.09
N PHE A 113 15.48 1.13 -10.39
CA PHE A 113 14.36 1.13 -9.46
C PHE A 113 13.54 -0.17 -9.53
N ASN A 114 14.19 -1.32 -9.73
CA ASN A 114 13.54 -2.63 -9.94
C ASN A 114 12.60 -2.64 -11.17
N ASN A 115 12.91 -1.88 -12.18
CA ASN A 115 12.09 -1.71 -13.39
C ASN A 115 10.70 -1.08 -13.14
N ALA A 116 10.51 -0.43 -12.00
CA ALA A 116 9.26 0.24 -11.69
C ALA A 116 8.97 1.39 -12.66
N PRO A 117 7.72 1.57 -13.09
CA PRO A 117 7.33 2.68 -13.95
C PRO A 117 7.18 4.01 -13.21
N THR A 118 6.99 3.97 -11.89
CA THR A 118 6.82 5.16 -11.06
C THR A 118 7.69 5.06 -9.82
N VAL A 119 8.35 6.16 -9.48
CA VAL A 119 9.20 6.26 -8.29
C VAL A 119 8.81 7.50 -7.50
N VAL A 120 8.61 7.33 -6.21
CA VAL A 120 8.38 8.44 -5.29
C VAL A 120 9.65 8.64 -4.47
N PHE A 121 10.18 9.85 -4.50
CA PHE A 121 11.32 10.27 -3.70
C PHE A 121 10.81 11.06 -2.49
N ILE A 122 11.29 10.70 -1.30
CA ILE A 122 10.90 11.33 -0.05
C ILE A 122 12.16 11.94 0.58
N ALA A 123 12.08 13.24 0.85
CA ALA A 123 13.11 13.98 1.56
C ALA A 123 12.57 14.43 2.92
N ASN A 124 13.45 14.57 3.89
CA ASN A 124 13.14 15.04 5.24
C ASN A 124 13.91 16.33 5.56
N ASP A 125 13.39 17.10 6.51
CA ASP A 125 14.11 18.18 7.16
C ASP A 125 14.99 17.61 8.30
N PRO A 126 16.32 17.48 8.12
CA PRO A 126 17.18 16.90 9.15
C PRO A 126 17.34 17.79 10.40
N ALA A 127 16.92 19.05 10.35
CA ALA A 127 16.91 19.93 11.52
C ALA A 127 15.79 19.59 12.52
N TYR A 128 14.84 18.72 12.12
CA TYR A 128 13.77 18.25 12.99
C TYR A 128 13.94 16.77 13.33
N ASP A 129 14.17 16.46 14.59
CA ASP A 129 14.51 15.11 15.08
C ASP A 129 13.50 14.03 14.72
N MET A 130 12.20 14.39 14.64
CA MET A 130 11.12 13.45 14.31
C MET A 130 10.89 13.28 12.80
N SER A 131 11.57 14.05 11.96
CA SER A 131 11.30 14.08 10.51
C SER A 131 11.43 12.72 9.84
N GLN A 132 12.37 11.88 10.25
CA GLN A 132 12.53 10.54 9.69
C GLN A 132 11.38 9.60 10.08
N ILE A 133 10.82 9.76 11.28
CA ILE A 133 9.65 9.01 11.74
C ILE A 133 8.43 9.47 10.94
N ASP A 134 8.23 10.78 10.80
CA ASP A 134 7.14 11.37 10.01
C ASP A 134 7.18 10.87 8.56
N CYS A 135 8.37 10.85 7.94
CA CYS A 135 8.58 10.30 6.60
C CYS A 135 8.27 8.80 6.53
N GLY A 136 8.60 8.03 7.56
CA GLY A 136 8.30 6.60 7.64
C GLY A 136 6.80 6.33 7.68
N LEU A 137 6.06 7.09 8.51
CA LEU A 137 4.60 7.00 8.62
C LEU A 137 3.92 7.41 7.30
N LEU A 138 4.35 8.50 6.68
CA LEU A 138 3.91 8.94 5.36
C LEU A 138 4.10 7.83 4.32
N GLY A 139 5.28 7.24 4.25
CA GLY A 139 5.59 6.19 3.29
C GLY A 139 4.78 4.92 3.51
N GLU A 140 4.54 4.51 4.76
CA GLU A 140 3.72 3.32 5.04
C GLU A 140 2.26 3.53 4.64
N ASN A 141 1.67 4.72 4.90
CA ASN A 141 0.33 5.03 4.41
C ASN A 141 0.25 4.94 2.87
N MET A 142 1.26 5.45 2.16
CA MET A 142 1.34 5.31 0.70
C MET A 142 1.42 3.85 0.26
N ILE A 143 2.21 3.04 0.94
CA ILE A 143 2.42 1.63 0.64
C ILE A 143 1.14 0.81 0.86
N LEU A 144 0.43 1.05 1.96
CA LEU A 144 -0.82 0.35 2.28
C LEU A 144 -1.96 0.75 1.34
N SER A 145 -2.11 2.05 1.07
CA SER A 145 -3.12 2.53 0.12
C SER A 145 -2.87 2.03 -1.31
N ALA A 146 -1.60 1.97 -1.75
CA ALA A 146 -1.25 1.38 -3.04
C ALA A 146 -1.66 -0.11 -3.10
N TRP A 147 -1.33 -0.87 -2.04
CA TRP A 147 -1.65 -2.30 -1.98
C TRP A 147 -3.15 -2.56 -2.04
N SER A 148 -3.97 -1.78 -1.33
CA SER A 148 -5.43 -1.89 -1.38
C SER A 148 -6.02 -1.62 -2.77
N MET A 149 -5.31 -0.88 -3.62
CA MET A 149 -5.66 -0.60 -5.01
C MET A 149 -5.01 -1.56 -6.03
N GLY A 150 -4.38 -2.65 -5.56
CA GLY A 150 -3.69 -3.61 -6.42
C GLY A 150 -2.37 -3.11 -7.01
N ILE A 151 -1.77 -2.07 -6.43
CA ILE A 151 -0.47 -1.52 -6.82
C ILE A 151 0.59 -2.01 -5.84
N GLY A 152 1.62 -2.66 -6.37
CA GLY A 152 2.77 -3.10 -5.60
C GLY A 152 3.77 -1.99 -5.34
N SER A 153 4.51 -2.10 -4.26
CA SER A 153 5.54 -1.14 -3.90
C SER A 153 6.77 -1.79 -3.28
N CYS A 154 7.88 -1.07 -3.28
CA CYS A 154 9.11 -1.46 -2.59
C CYS A 154 9.91 -0.23 -2.17
N CYS A 155 10.28 -0.13 -0.89
CA CYS A 155 11.25 0.87 -0.43
C CYS A 155 12.64 0.58 -0.99
N LEU A 156 13.33 1.61 -1.45
CA LEU A 156 14.60 1.55 -2.16
C LEU A 156 15.66 2.39 -1.43
N GLY A 157 16.67 1.73 -0.87
CA GLY A 157 17.84 2.40 -0.28
C GLY A 157 19.03 2.49 -1.24
N GLY A 158 19.25 1.47 -2.08
CA GLY A 158 20.38 1.42 -3.03
C GLY A 158 20.37 2.58 -4.03
N PRO A 159 19.28 2.80 -4.78
CA PRO A 159 19.12 3.94 -5.67
C PRO A 159 19.36 5.29 -4.99
N VAL A 160 18.85 5.49 -3.78
CA VAL A 160 19.03 6.73 -3.02
C VAL A 160 20.49 6.99 -2.71
N ARG A 161 21.25 5.96 -2.38
CA ARG A 161 22.70 6.10 -2.15
C ARG A 161 23.42 6.57 -3.43
N PHE A 162 23.03 6.06 -4.58
CA PHE A 162 23.54 6.53 -5.87
C PHE A 162 23.12 7.97 -6.17
N MET A 163 21.86 8.33 -5.90
CA MET A 163 21.35 9.69 -6.08
C MET A 163 22.14 10.76 -5.31
N LYS A 164 22.74 10.39 -4.17
CA LYS A 164 23.60 11.25 -3.35
C LYS A 164 25.05 11.35 -3.88
N SER A 165 25.39 10.63 -4.95
CA SER A 165 26.72 10.71 -5.58
C SER A 165 26.86 11.90 -6.51
N PRO A 166 28.10 12.38 -6.76
CA PRO A 166 28.35 13.47 -7.72
C PRO A 166 27.80 13.18 -9.13
N ALA A 167 27.77 11.91 -9.56
CA ALA A 167 27.27 11.51 -10.87
C ALA A 167 25.79 11.82 -11.09
N ALA A 168 24.98 11.86 -10.01
CA ALA A 168 23.54 12.09 -10.07
C ALA A 168 23.13 13.52 -9.70
N VAL A 169 24.07 14.46 -9.49
CA VAL A 169 23.79 15.80 -8.98
C VAL A 169 22.75 16.57 -9.81
N GLU A 170 22.78 16.44 -11.13
CA GLU A 170 21.83 17.13 -12.01
C GLU A 170 20.39 16.55 -11.87
N TYR A 171 20.28 15.26 -11.57
CA TYR A 171 18.98 14.63 -11.29
C TYR A 171 18.46 15.01 -9.90
N MET A 172 19.34 15.13 -8.90
CA MET A 172 18.96 15.69 -7.59
C MET A 172 18.43 17.11 -7.71
N LYS A 173 19.09 17.98 -8.49
CA LYS A 173 18.61 19.34 -8.77
C LYS A 173 17.22 19.32 -9.46
N LYS A 174 17.00 18.41 -10.42
CA LYS A 174 15.70 18.28 -11.11
C LYS A 174 14.57 17.86 -10.17
N LEU A 175 14.85 17.14 -9.08
CA LEU A 175 13.83 16.83 -8.06
C LEU A 175 13.38 18.10 -7.33
N GLY A 176 14.22 19.13 -7.23
CA GLY A 176 13.83 20.45 -6.72
C GLY A 176 13.33 20.40 -5.26
N PHE A 177 14.02 19.66 -4.39
CA PHE A 177 13.78 19.75 -2.96
C PHE A 177 14.21 21.12 -2.43
N SER A 178 13.51 21.63 -1.43
CA SER A 178 13.84 22.88 -0.76
C SER A 178 15.22 22.81 -0.11
N GLU A 179 15.84 23.98 0.04
CA GLU A 179 17.10 24.09 0.77
C GLU A 179 16.97 23.54 2.19
N GLY A 180 17.95 22.77 2.62
CA GLY A 180 17.95 22.11 3.91
C GLY A 180 17.30 20.73 3.91
N TYR A 181 16.46 20.38 2.92
CA TYR A 181 15.89 19.04 2.83
C TYR A 181 16.86 18.03 2.24
N GLU A 182 16.87 16.84 2.80
CA GLU A 182 17.73 15.74 2.35
C GLU A 182 16.92 14.55 1.85
N LEU A 183 17.30 14.01 0.68
CA LEU A 183 16.70 12.78 0.18
C LEU A 183 16.92 11.64 1.17
N LEU A 184 15.84 11.08 1.73
CA LEU A 184 15.89 10.07 2.77
C LEU A 184 15.77 8.66 2.17
N TYR A 185 14.73 8.40 1.41
CA TYR A 185 14.51 7.13 0.70
C TYR A 185 13.59 7.33 -0.51
N ALA A 186 13.45 6.28 -1.29
CA ALA A 186 12.51 6.26 -2.41
C ALA A 186 11.59 5.04 -2.31
N ILE A 187 10.44 5.10 -2.94
CA ILE A 187 9.49 3.99 -3.07
C ILE A 187 9.20 3.77 -4.55
N ALA A 188 9.45 2.56 -5.04
CA ALA A 188 9.01 2.12 -6.35
C ALA A 188 7.54 1.71 -6.30
N PHE A 189 6.76 2.07 -7.32
CA PHE A 189 5.35 1.70 -7.50
C PHE A 189 5.12 1.14 -8.89
N GLY A 190 4.22 0.14 -8.99
CA GLY A 190 3.81 -0.45 -10.25
C GLY A 190 2.86 -1.62 -10.04
N TYR A 191 2.26 -2.10 -11.11
CA TYR A 191 1.41 -3.29 -11.05
C TYR A 191 2.29 -4.54 -10.82
N PRO A 192 1.98 -5.36 -9.78
CA PRO A 192 2.80 -6.52 -9.45
C PRO A 192 2.89 -7.53 -10.59
N ASP A 193 4.09 -8.06 -10.84
CA ASP A 193 4.35 -9.20 -11.72
C ASP A 193 5.01 -10.35 -10.93
N GLU A 194 4.85 -10.33 -9.63
CA GLU A 194 5.25 -11.38 -8.69
C GLU A 194 4.36 -11.34 -7.45
N MET A 195 4.34 -12.45 -6.71
CA MET A 195 3.72 -12.53 -5.38
C MET A 195 4.67 -13.28 -4.44
N PRO A 196 5.63 -12.58 -3.82
CA PRO A 196 6.60 -13.21 -2.94
C PRO A 196 5.95 -13.68 -1.64
N ALA A 197 6.43 -14.80 -1.11
CA ALA A 197 5.99 -15.32 0.18
C ALA A 197 6.28 -14.33 1.32
N ALA A 198 5.45 -14.37 2.36
CA ALA A 198 5.69 -13.62 3.58
C ALA A 198 6.98 -14.12 4.25
N LYS A 199 7.83 -13.20 4.67
CA LYS A 199 9.00 -13.54 5.50
C LYS A 199 8.58 -13.65 6.96
N PRO A 200 9.18 -14.55 7.74
CA PRO A 200 8.91 -14.67 9.17
C PRO A 200 9.20 -13.36 9.90
N ARG A 201 8.54 -13.18 11.02
CA ARG A 201 8.73 -12.05 11.93
C ARG A 201 9.20 -12.55 13.29
N GLU A 202 10.04 -11.78 13.92
CA GLU A 202 10.68 -12.10 15.19
C GLU A 202 9.76 -11.67 16.36
N VAL A 203 8.77 -12.52 16.65
CA VAL A 203 7.75 -12.23 17.67
C VAL A 203 8.36 -12.12 19.07
N SER A 204 9.48 -12.80 19.32
CA SER A 204 10.21 -12.76 20.60
C SER A 204 10.73 -11.37 20.99
N LYS A 205 10.80 -10.44 20.01
CA LYS A 205 11.17 -9.02 20.27
C LYS A 205 10.02 -8.18 20.81
N VAL A 206 8.80 -8.74 20.88
CA VAL A 206 7.64 -8.05 21.45
C VAL A 206 7.39 -8.60 22.85
N LYS A 207 7.29 -7.72 23.83
CA LYS A 207 6.99 -8.06 25.23
C LYS A 207 5.89 -7.13 25.74
N PHE A 208 4.94 -7.71 26.45
CA PHE A 208 4.03 -6.96 27.29
C PHE A 208 4.74 -6.70 28.64
N VAL A 209 4.65 -5.50 29.15
CA VAL A 209 5.22 -5.09 30.44
C VAL A 209 4.03 -4.81 31.35
N ASP A 210 3.89 -5.64 32.40
CA ASP A 210 2.83 -5.56 33.41
C ASP A 210 3.24 -4.66 34.56
#